data_ec85741308d7a4220698a05e15aa7242
#
_entry.id   ec85741308d7a4220698a05e15aa7242
#
_cell.length_a   1.000
_cell.length_b   1.000
_cell.length_c   1.000
_cell.angle_alpha   90.00
_cell.angle_beta   90.00
_cell.angle_gamma   90.00
#
_symmetry.space_group_name_H-M   'P 1'
#
loop_
_entity.id
_entity.type
_entity.pdbx_description
1 polymer ?
#
loop_
_entity_poly.entity_id
_entity_poly.type
_entity_poly.pdbx_seq_one_letter_code
_entity_poly.pdbx_strand_id
1 'polypeptide(L)'
;MQCYNYPAMPYLIDGHNLIPKLGLRLDAIDDELALVTRLQQFCRLRRAQVEVYFDGAPPGQPARRKFGAVTAYFVRKASSADAAIESRLEKLGKAARNWTVVSSDHRVQNAARAVHAQVISAEEFARLVMSAQAATVFPQKANESLTPAELEEWLTLFEGRKKG
;
A
#
# COMPACT_ATOMS: atom_id res chain seq x y z
N MET A 1 29.91 0.94 3.23
CA MET A 1 28.58 1.52 3.17
C MET A 1 27.73 0.92 4.25
N GLN A 2 27.28 1.74 5.15
CA GLN A 2 26.50 1.26 6.29
C GLN A 2 25.08 0.92 5.85
N CYS A 3 24.75 -0.36 5.91
CA CYS A 3 23.37 -0.76 5.86
C CYS A 3 22.73 -0.32 7.17
N TYR A 4 22.09 0.83 7.15
CA TYR A 4 21.26 1.21 8.27
C TYR A 4 20.06 0.27 8.29
N ASN A 5 20.03 -0.61 9.25
CA ASN A 5 18.87 -1.44 9.52
C ASN A 5 17.79 -0.56 10.16
N TYR A 6 17.22 0.34 9.35
CA TYR A 6 16.01 1.01 9.79
C TYR A 6 14.89 -0.02 9.81
N PRO A 7 14.17 -0.14 10.92
CA PRO A 7 13.00 -1.01 10.92
C PRO A 7 12.06 -0.57 9.80
N ALA A 8 11.48 -1.53 9.10
CA ALA A 8 10.52 -1.25 8.06
C ALA A 8 9.38 -0.39 8.63
N MET A 9 8.98 0.66 7.90
CA MET A 9 7.87 1.52 8.32
C MET A 9 6.57 0.73 8.25
N PRO A 10 5.84 0.58 9.37
CA PRO A 10 4.61 -0.19 9.37
C PRO A 10 3.39 0.68 9.05
N TYR A 11 2.51 0.14 8.20
CA TYR A 11 1.26 0.78 7.81
C TYR A 11 0.08 -0.12 8.12
N LEU A 12 -0.99 0.47 8.65
CA LEU A 12 -2.30 -0.16 8.77
C LEU A 12 -3.21 0.45 7.73
N ILE A 13 -3.73 -0.33 6.82
CA ILE A 13 -4.47 0.18 5.66
C ILE A 13 -5.89 -0.37 5.62
N ASP A 14 -6.86 0.51 5.44
CA ASP A 14 -8.23 0.15 5.10
C ASP A 14 -8.26 -0.11 3.58
N GLY A 15 -8.28 -1.39 3.21
CA GLY A 15 -8.12 -1.81 1.82
C GLY A 15 -9.20 -1.29 0.89
N HIS A 16 -10.46 -1.42 1.28
CA HIS A 16 -11.57 -0.98 0.44
C HIS A 16 -11.62 0.55 0.28
N ASN A 17 -11.05 1.28 1.23
CA ASN A 17 -10.94 2.72 1.13
C ASN A 17 -9.87 3.13 0.10
N LEU A 18 -8.81 2.33 -0.03
CA LEU A 18 -7.69 2.62 -0.91
C LEU A 18 -7.90 2.15 -2.35
N ILE A 19 -8.61 1.05 -2.56
CA ILE A 19 -8.82 0.44 -3.89
C ILE A 19 -9.26 1.46 -4.94
N PRO A 20 -10.33 2.24 -4.73
CA PRO A 20 -10.78 3.18 -5.76
C PRO A 20 -9.79 4.33 -5.98
N LYS A 21 -8.99 4.66 -4.98
CA LYS A 21 -8.01 5.75 -5.09
C LYS A 21 -6.84 5.39 -6.00
N LEU A 22 -6.61 4.10 -6.23
CA LEU A 22 -5.59 3.61 -7.14
C LEU A 22 -6.16 3.26 -8.52
N GLY A 23 -7.41 3.59 -8.77
CA GLY A 23 -8.06 3.29 -10.05
C GLY A 23 -8.53 1.85 -10.18
N LEU A 24 -8.59 1.12 -9.09
CA LEU A 24 -9.08 -0.26 -9.07
C LEU A 24 -10.58 -0.27 -8.77
N ARG A 25 -11.23 -1.39 -9.05
CA ARG A 25 -12.67 -1.54 -8.81
C ARG A 25 -12.94 -2.19 -7.46
N LEU A 26 -14.04 -1.84 -6.83
CA LEU A 26 -14.43 -2.40 -5.53
C LEU A 26 -15.20 -3.72 -5.62
N ASP A 27 -15.66 -4.07 -6.79
CA ASP A 27 -16.63 -5.16 -6.98
C ASP A 27 -16.00 -6.50 -7.38
N ALA A 28 -14.69 -6.57 -7.55
CA ALA A 28 -14.03 -7.80 -7.97
C ALA A 28 -13.04 -8.29 -6.90
N ILE A 29 -13.03 -9.60 -6.67
CA ILE A 29 -12.06 -10.25 -5.78
C ILE A 29 -10.64 -10.01 -6.29
N ASP A 30 -10.47 -9.93 -7.60
CA ASP A 30 -9.19 -9.66 -8.24
C ASP A 30 -8.63 -8.29 -7.88
N ASP A 31 -9.49 -7.34 -7.53
CA ASP A 31 -9.04 -6.00 -7.14
C ASP A 31 -8.35 -5.98 -5.78
N GLU A 32 -8.77 -6.86 -4.87
CA GLU A 32 -8.08 -7.04 -3.60
C GLU A 32 -6.67 -7.59 -3.83
N LEU A 33 -6.54 -8.58 -4.70
CA LEU A 33 -5.24 -9.14 -5.07
C LEU A 33 -4.39 -8.14 -5.85
N ALA A 34 -5.00 -7.33 -6.70
CA ALA A 34 -4.31 -6.26 -7.42
C ALA A 34 -3.76 -5.22 -6.44
N LEU A 35 -4.54 -4.87 -5.42
CA LEU A 35 -4.07 -3.97 -4.38
C LEU A 35 -2.88 -4.58 -3.62
N VAL A 36 -2.97 -5.85 -3.23
CA VAL A 36 -1.89 -6.55 -2.54
C VAL A 36 -0.61 -6.50 -3.38
N THR A 37 -0.71 -6.74 -4.67
CA THR A 37 0.44 -6.70 -5.58
C THR A 37 1.09 -5.32 -5.60
N ARG A 38 0.29 -4.27 -5.66
CA ARG A 38 0.80 -2.90 -5.63
C ARG A 38 1.45 -2.57 -4.29
N LEU A 39 0.86 -3.02 -3.21
CA LEU A 39 1.43 -2.83 -1.88
C LEU A 39 2.74 -3.59 -1.70
N GLN A 40 2.86 -4.78 -2.28
CA GLN A 40 4.13 -5.51 -2.27
C GLN A 40 5.24 -4.72 -2.96
N GLN A 41 4.94 -4.12 -4.10
CA GLN A 41 5.90 -3.26 -4.80
C GLN A 41 6.29 -2.05 -3.94
N PHE A 42 5.30 -1.40 -3.35
CA PHE A 42 5.55 -0.27 -2.46
C PHE A 42 6.46 -0.65 -1.30
N CYS A 43 6.21 -1.79 -0.68
CA CYS A 43 7.02 -2.29 0.44
C CYS A 43 8.47 -2.53 0.04
N ARG A 44 8.71 -3.06 -1.15
CA ARG A 44 10.06 -3.26 -1.65
C ARG A 44 10.78 -1.96 -1.94
N LEU A 45 10.06 -0.98 -2.50
CA LEU A 45 10.65 0.29 -2.90
C LEU A 45 10.91 1.22 -1.73
N ARG A 46 10.07 1.17 -0.71
CA ARG A 46 10.12 2.10 0.43
C ARG A 46 10.51 1.45 1.74
N ARG A 47 10.87 0.16 1.71
CA ARG A 47 11.19 -0.61 2.92
C ARG A 47 10.08 -0.47 3.96
N ALA A 48 8.88 -0.87 3.57
CA ALA A 48 7.70 -0.78 4.41
C ALA A 48 7.16 -2.16 4.72
N GLN A 49 6.35 -2.23 5.77
CA GLN A 49 5.51 -3.38 6.09
C GLN A 49 4.07 -2.91 6.09
N VAL A 50 3.17 -3.72 5.59
CA VAL A 50 1.77 -3.36 5.47
C VAL A 50 0.88 -4.44 6.08
N GLU A 51 -0.08 -4.01 6.89
CA GLU A 51 -1.24 -4.79 7.28
C GLU A 51 -2.43 -4.15 6.60
N VAL A 52 -3.07 -4.86 5.68
CA VAL A 52 -4.24 -4.35 4.96
C VAL A 52 -5.46 -5.15 5.33
N TYR A 53 -6.58 -4.46 5.55
CA TYR A 53 -7.82 -5.04 6.03
C TYR A 53 -8.90 -4.91 4.97
N PHE A 54 -9.56 -6.03 4.66
CA PHE A 54 -10.65 -6.10 3.69
C PHE A 54 -11.92 -6.57 4.35
N ASP A 55 -13.02 -5.86 4.11
CA ASP A 55 -14.34 -6.21 4.58
C ASP A 55 -15.00 -7.29 3.72
N GLY A 56 -15.98 -7.96 4.32
CA GLY A 56 -16.92 -8.78 3.56
C GLY A 56 -16.36 -10.07 3.01
N ALA A 57 -15.36 -10.63 3.67
CA ALA A 57 -14.76 -11.89 3.25
C ALA A 57 -15.81 -13.02 3.23
N PRO A 58 -15.86 -13.79 2.14
CA PRO A 58 -16.79 -14.93 2.06
C PRO A 58 -16.39 -16.03 3.05
N PRO A 59 -17.37 -16.86 3.48
CA PRO A 59 -17.06 -18.01 4.35
C PRO A 59 -16.06 -18.94 3.67
N GLY A 60 -15.14 -19.49 4.47
CA GLY A 60 -14.13 -20.43 3.97
C GLY A 60 -12.84 -19.80 3.50
N GLN A 61 -12.78 -18.49 3.37
CA GLN A 61 -11.54 -17.80 3.04
C GLN A 61 -10.69 -17.68 4.32
N PRO A 62 -9.35 -17.91 4.25
CA PRO A 62 -8.51 -17.70 5.40
C PRO A 62 -8.59 -16.25 5.90
N ALA A 63 -8.71 -16.09 7.21
CA ALA A 63 -8.83 -14.75 7.80
C ALA A 63 -7.57 -13.91 7.64
N ARG A 64 -6.43 -14.56 7.42
CA ARG A 64 -5.15 -13.90 7.28
C ARG A 64 -4.33 -14.59 6.21
N ARG A 65 -3.73 -13.80 5.31
CA ARG A 65 -2.80 -14.31 4.31
C ARG A 65 -1.58 -13.42 4.26
N LYS A 66 -0.41 -14.02 4.30
CA LYS A 66 0.84 -13.28 4.23
C LYS A 66 1.41 -13.31 2.81
N PHE A 67 1.71 -12.13 2.28
CA PHE A 67 2.29 -11.95 0.95
C PHE A 67 3.61 -11.16 1.10
N GLY A 68 4.64 -11.81 1.62
CA GLY A 68 5.91 -11.13 1.89
C GLY A 68 5.76 -10.07 2.98
N ALA A 69 6.07 -8.82 2.67
CA ALA A 69 5.93 -7.70 3.61
C ALA A 69 4.50 -7.20 3.77
N VAL A 70 3.55 -7.74 3.00
CA VAL A 70 2.13 -7.40 3.08
C VAL A 70 1.39 -8.55 3.76
N THR A 71 0.66 -8.24 4.82
CA THR A 71 -0.25 -9.19 5.46
C THR A 71 -1.67 -8.71 5.21
N ALA A 72 -2.47 -9.54 4.56
CA ALA A 72 -3.88 -9.21 4.27
C ALA A 72 -4.78 -9.90 5.28
N TYR A 73 -5.67 -9.12 5.88
CA TYR A 73 -6.68 -9.61 6.81
C TYR A 73 -8.04 -9.52 6.14
N PHE A 74 -8.70 -10.65 6.03
CA PHE A 74 -10.02 -10.75 5.42
C PHE A 74 -11.07 -10.84 6.52
N VAL A 75 -11.73 -9.72 6.76
CA VAL A 75 -12.68 -9.58 7.86
C VAL A 75 -14.04 -10.08 7.42
N ARG A 76 -14.65 -10.96 8.22
CA ARG A 76 -15.96 -11.53 7.93
C ARG A 76 -17.08 -10.48 7.99
N LYS A 77 -18.17 -10.76 7.30
CA LYS A 77 -19.34 -9.85 7.23
C LYS A 77 -19.91 -9.46 8.60
N ALA A 78 -19.74 -10.31 9.62
CA ALA A 78 -20.21 -10.01 10.96
C ALA A 78 -19.40 -8.93 11.67
N SER A 79 -18.24 -8.55 11.12
CA SER A 79 -17.38 -7.51 11.64
C SER A 79 -17.04 -6.54 10.52
N SER A 80 -16.22 -5.53 10.80
CA SER A 80 -15.79 -4.55 9.80
C SER A 80 -14.29 -4.35 9.85
N ALA A 81 -13.73 -3.89 8.73
CA ALA A 81 -12.32 -3.51 8.69
C ALA A 81 -12.03 -2.41 9.70
N ASP A 82 -12.95 -1.46 9.86
CA ASP A 82 -12.81 -0.38 10.85
C ASP A 82 -12.65 -0.94 12.26
N ALA A 83 -13.51 -1.86 12.65
CA ALA A 83 -13.44 -2.51 13.97
C ALA A 83 -12.16 -3.31 14.14
N ALA A 84 -11.72 -4.00 13.10
CA ALA A 84 -10.49 -4.77 13.13
C ALA A 84 -9.26 -3.87 13.29
N ILE A 85 -9.23 -2.75 12.60
CA ILE A 85 -8.16 -1.75 12.72
C ILE A 85 -8.14 -1.15 14.13
N GLU A 86 -9.30 -0.78 14.65
CA GLU A 86 -9.41 -0.26 16.02
C GLU A 86 -8.87 -1.26 17.04
N SER A 87 -9.25 -2.52 16.91
CA SER A 87 -8.78 -3.59 17.79
C SER A 87 -7.26 -3.77 17.70
N ARG A 88 -6.73 -3.69 16.48
CA ARG A 88 -5.27 -3.78 16.26
C ARG A 88 -4.54 -2.63 16.92
N LEU A 89 -5.06 -1.42 16.82
CA LEU A 89 -4.48 -0.24 17.43
C LEU A 89 -4.45 -0.35 18.96
N GLU A 90 -5.52 -0.87 19.54
CA GLU A 90 -5.56 -1.13 21.00
C GLU A 90 -4.49 -2.12 21.42
N LYS A 91 -4.31 -3.19 20.65
CA LYS A 91 -3.28 -4.20 20.93
C LYS A 91 -1.87 -3.65 20.80
N LEU A 92 -1.65 -2.74 19.87
CA LEU A 92 -0.34 -2.11 19.69
C LEU A 92 0.01 -1.19 20.86
N GLY A 93 -0.99 -0.55 21.48
CA GLY A 93 -0.77 0.34 22.60
C GLY A 93 0.26 1.43 22.28
N LYS A 94 1.33 1.51 23.05
CA LYS A 94 2.38 2.51 22.85
C LYS A 94 3.13 2.33 21.54
N ALA A 95 3.20 1.12 21.01
CA ALA A 95 3.87 0.83 19.75
C ALA A 95 3.14 1.46 18.56
N ALA A 96 1.86 1.81 18.72
CA ALA A 96 1.07 2.46 17.67
C ALA A 96 1.69 3.78 17.19
N ARG A 97 2.50 4.43 18.00
CA ARG A 97 3.20 5.67 17.62
C ARG A 97 4.09 5.50 16.40
N ASN A 98 4.59 4.29 16.19
CA ASN A 98 5.48 3.98 15.07
C ASN A 98 4.71 3.56 13.82
N TRP A 99 3.39 3.45 13.92
CA TRP A 99 2.53 3.02 12.82
C TRP A 99 1.86 4.20 12.16
N THR A 100 1.61 4.05 10.87
CA THR A 100 0.83 5.01 10.09
C THR A 100 -0.45 4.32 9.64
N VAL A 101 -1.58 4.92 9.96
CA VAL A 101 -2.90 4.42 9.58
C VAL A 101 -3.35 5.13 8.31
N VAL A 102 -3.75 4.35 7.32
CA VAL A 102 -4.21 4.85 6.02
C VAL A 102 -5.71 4.64 5.91
N SER A 103 -6.46 5.68 6.00
CA SER A 103 -7.92 5.66 5.82
C SER A 103 -8.43 7.09 5.65
N SER A 104 -9.49 7.24 4.87
CA SER A 104 -10.23 8.50 4.77
C SER A 104 -11.47 8.51 5.67
N ASP A 105 -11.72 7.42 6.39
CA ASP A 105 -12.82 7.32 7.35
C ASP A 105 -12.45 8.01 8.66
N HIS A 106 -13.28 8.96 9.09
CA HIS A 106 -13.04 9.73 10.31
C HIS A 106 -12.99 8.88 11.57
N ARG A 107 -13.81 7.83 11.64
CA ARG A 107 -13.81 6.90 12.77
C ARG A 107 -12.44 6.23 12.95
N VAL A 108 -11.88 5.73 11.86
CA VAL A 108 -10.56 5.09 11.88
C VAL A 108 -9.47 6.11 12.20
N GLN A 109 -9.55 7.30 11.60
CA GLN A 109 -8.59 8.37 11.87
C GLN A 109 -8.60 8.79 13.34
N ASN A 110 -9.79 8.93 13.92
CA ASN A 110 -9.92 9.29 15.34
C ASN A 110 -9.36 8.22 16.26
N ALA A 111 -9.61 6.94 15.94
CA ALA A 111 -9.05 5.84 16.72
C ALA A 111 -7.52 5.83 16.66
N ALA A 112 -6.96 6.13 15.51
CA ALA A 112 -5.51 6.21 15.34
C ALA A 112 -4.91 7.36 16.14
N ARG A 113 -5.53 8.52 16.10
CA ARG A 113 -5.07 9.70 16.86
C ARG A 113 -5.13 9.47 18.36
N ALA A 114 -6.15 8.73 18.81
CA ALA A 114 -6.31 8.43 20.24
C ALA A 114 -5.13 7.63 20.80
N VAL A 115 -4.46 6.83 19.99
CA VAL A 115 -3.27 6.06 20.40
C VAL A 115 -1.98 6.67 19.87
N HIS A 116 -2.04 7.89 19.36
CA HIS A 116 -0.90 8.65 18.84
C HIS A 116 -0.23 8.02 17.61
N ALA A 117 -0.96 7.23 16.85
CA ALA A 117 -0.50 6.75 15.55
C ALA A 117 -0.55 7.90 14.54
N GLN A 118 0.27 7.81 13.51
CA GLN A 118 0.21 8.76 12.42
C GLN A 118 -0.97 8.42 11.51
N VAL A 119 -1.54 9.42 10.89
CA VAL A 119 -2.71 9.26 10.03
C VAL A 119 -2.46 9.94 8.69
N ILE A 120 -2.71 9.22 7.61
CA ILE A 120 -2.77 9.82 6.28
C ILE A 120 -4.04 9.34 5.59
N SER A 121 -4.57 10.17 4.70
CA SER A 121 -5.75 9.80 3.94
C SER A 121 -5.43 8.74 2.89
N ALA A 122 -6.46 8.03 2.41
CA ALA A 122 -6.29 7.07 1.33
C ALA A 122 -5.78 7.75 0.06
N GLU A 123 -6.22 8.99 -0.21
CA GLU A 123 -5.75 9.77 -1.35
C GLU A 123 -4.26 10.07 -1.29
N GLU A 124 -3.79 10.50 -0.12
CA GLU A 124 -2.37 10.78 0.07
C GLU A 124 -1.50 9.54 -0.07
N PHE A 125 -1.96 8.44 0.50
CA PHE A 125 -1.22 7.18 0.39
C PHE A 125 -1.20 6.68 -1.06
N ALA A 126 -2.31 6.83 -1.79
CA ALA A 126 -2.35 6.47 -3.21
C ALA A 126 -1.30 7.25 -4.00
N ARG A 127 -1.12 8.53 -3.70
CA ARG A 127 -0.07 9.33 -4.33
C ARG A 127 1.33 8.80 -4.01
N LEU A 128 1.55 8.36 -2.79
CA LEU A 128 2.83 7.76 -2.40
C LEU A 128 3.11 6.48 -3.19
N VAL A 129 2.09 5.63 -3.34
CA VAL A 129 2.22 4.38 -4.11
C VAL A 129 2.52 4.68 -5.57
N MET A 130 1.79 5.60 -6.18
CA MET A 130 1.98 6.00 -7.58
C MET A 130 3.36 6.65 -7.78
N SER A 131 3.78 7.48 -6.86
CA SER A 131 5.09 8.13 -6.90
C SER A 131 6.23 7.12 -6.81
N ALA A 132 6.09 6.10 -5.96
CA ALA A 132 7.08 5.05 -5.85
C ALA A 132 7.17 4.22 -7.14
N GLN A 133 6.03 3.94 -7.78
CA GLN A 133 5.99 3.24 -9.06
C GLN A 133 6.60 4.08 -10.19
N ALA A 134 6.32 5.37 -10.22
CA ALA A 134 6.89 6.29 -11.21
C ALA A 134 8.41 6.35 -11.10
N ALA A 135 8.93 6.30 -9.87
CA ALA A 135 10.38 6.29 -9.64
C ALA A 135 11.07 5.04 -10.17
N THR A 136 10.33 3.92 -10.33
CA THR A 136 10.88 2.70 -10.95
C THR A 136 10.82 2.73 -12.46
N VAL A 137 9.80 3.39 -13.03
CA VAL A 137 9.67 3.54 -14.49
C VAL A 137 10.71 4.55 -15.00
N PHE A 138 11.01 5.56 -14.19
CA PHE A 138 12.06 6.53 -14.48
C PHE A 138 13.10 6.43 -13.36
N PRO A 139 13.99 5.42 -13.43
CA PRO A 139 15.01 5.31 -12.39
C PRO A 139 15.81 6.60 -12.36
N GLN A 140 16.19 7.02 -11.17
CA GLN A 140 16.96 8.25 -10.99
C GLN A 140 18.33 8.22 -11.64
N LYS A 141 18.70 7.13 -12.26
CA LYS A 141 19.77 7.08 -13.23
C LYS A 141 19.59 8.06 -14.38
N ALA A 142 18.39 8.61 -14.54
CA ALA A 142 18.18 9.73 -15.44
C ALA A 142 19.04 10.94 -15.09
N ASN A 143 19.50 11.05 -13.85
CA ASN A 143 20.43 12.08 -13.43
C ASN A 143 21.87 11.74 -13.80
N GLU A 144 22.14 10.50 -14.14
CA GLU A 144 23.40 10.08 -14.70
C GLU A 144 23.21 9.93 -16.20
N SER A 145 23.23 11.04 -16.91
CA SER A 145 23.16 11.16 -18.37
C SER A 145 23.02 9.81 -19.12
N LEU A 146 21.80 9.50 -19.55
CA LEU A 146 21.56 8.43 -20.49
C LEU A 146 22.48 8.62 -21.71
N THR A 147 23.18 7.55 -22.10
CA THR A 147 23.92 7.62 -23.35
C THR A 147 22.95 7.83 -24.52
N PRO A 148 23.38 8.44 -25.61
CA PRO A 148 22.52 8.62 -26.79
C PRO A 148 21.89 7.31 -27.28
N ALA A 149 22.62 6.20 -27.18
CA ALA A 149 22.11 4.88 -27.55
C ALA A 149 20.97 4.40 -26.66
N GLU A 150 21.07 4.62 -25.35
CA GLU A 150 20.02 4.28 -24.41
C GLU A 150 18.77 5.12 -24.62
N LEU A 151 18.95 6.39 -24.93
CA LEU A 151 17.85 7.30 -25.21
C LEU A 151 17.10 6.87 -26.48
N GLU A 152 17.81 6.49 -27.53
CA GLU A 152 17.21 5.99 -28.77
C GLU A 152 16.41 4.71 -28.53
N GLU A 153 16.94 3.80 -27.73
CA GLU A 153 16.26 2.58 -27.35
C GLU A 153 14.94 2.87 -26.65
N TRP A 154 14.94 3.81 -25.72
CA TRP A 154 13.73 4.23 -25.03
C TRP A 154 12.70 4.84 -25.99
N LEU A 155 13.14 5.72 -26.87
CA LEU A 155 12.26 6.35 -27.85
C LEU A 155 11.66 5.33 -28.82
N THR A 156 12.44 4.35 -29.24
CA THR A 156 11.96 3.28 -30.12
C THR A 156 10.90 2.43 -29.44
N LEU A 157 11.08 2.11 -28.14
CA LEU A 157 10.10 1.37 -27.35
C LEU A 157 8.77 2.12 -27.23
N PHE A 158 8.83 3.44 -27.02
CA PHE A 158 7.64 4.26 -26.92
C PHE A 158 6.91 4.39 -28.27
N GLU A 159 7.64 4.55 -29.35
CA GLU A 159 7.07 4.61 -30.69
C GLU A 159 6.44 3.28 -31.11
N GLY A 160 7.08 2.17 -30.74
CA GLY A 160 6.55 0.84 -30.99
C GLY A 160 5.21 0.59 -30.30
N ARG A 161 4.98 1.20 -29.15
CA ARG A 161 3.71 1.08 -28.41
C ARG A 161 2.60 1.92 -29.03
N LYS A 162 2.94 3.04 -29.68
CA LYS A 162 1.95 3.90 -30.31
C LYS A 162 1.44 3.36 -31.64
N LYS A 163 2.17 2.46 -32.26
CA LYS A 163 1.82 1.87 -33.56
C LYS A 163 1.10 0.52 -33.45
N GLY A 164 0.93 0.02 -32.24
CA GLY A 164 0.23 -1.26 -32.02
C GLY A 164 -1.25 -1.14 -31.79
#